data_3441c88f4b7336fdc44a56ececec23fd
#
_entry.id   3441c88f4b7336fdc44a56ececec23fd
#
_cell.length_a   1.000
_cell.length_b   1.000
_cell.length_c   1.000
_cell.angle_alpha   90.00
_cell.angle_beta   90.00
_cell.angle_gamma   90.00
#
_symmetry.space_group_name_H-M   'P 1'
#
loop_
_entity.id
_entity.type
_entity.pdbx_description
1 polymer ?
#
loop_
_entity_poly.entity_id
_entity_poly.type
_entity_poly.pdbx_seq_one_letter_code
_entity_poly.pdbx_strand_id
1 'polypeptide(L)'
;LARPLVLLTALLAFTSASLAQEAAETETRRPKVALVLSGGGALGLSHVGAIQELEAMGIRPDMVVGTSMGAVIGGLYAAGMSGEELEEVVKDANWSGVFNPAPERDKLTYRQKQQQVDFPGTASLGVSGAGLLLPTGAVSDQALMKELRRFTPARMNVESFDDLTIPYRAVATDIATGEAVIISSGELPMAMRASMSVPGVFPAFNLDGKLLVDGGLAANIPVSVARDMGADIVI
;
A
#
# COMPACT_ATOMS: atom_id res chain seq x y z
N LEU A 1 5.74 -53.77 40.78
CA LEU A 1 6.94 -53.07 40.10
C LEU A 1 6.73 -52.84 38.62
N ALA A 2 5.69 -53.39 37.96
CA ALA A 2 5.47 -53.23 36.49
C ALA A 2 4.62 -52.00 36.09
N ARG A 3 3.87 -51.34 36.99
CA ARG A 3 2.98 -50.20 36.68
C ARG A 3 3.67 -48.90 36.27
N PRO A 4 4.80 -48.45 36.82
CA PRO A 4 5.39 -47.19 36.39
C PRO A 4 6.08 -47.24 35.03
N LEU A 5 6.48 -48.43 34.57
CA LEU A 5 7.13 -48.59 33.27
C LEU A 5 6.15 -48.47 32.11
N VAL A 6 4.93 -48.94 32.26
CA VAL A 6 3.86 -48.87 31.27
C VAL A 6 3.38 -47.43 31.09
N LEU A 7 3.31 -46.64 32.18
CA LEU A 7 2.94 -45.21 32.12
C LEU A 7 4.01 -44.36 31.41
N LEU A 8 5.30 -44.68 31.62
CA LEU A 8 6.41 -43.95 31.00
C LEU A 8 6.48 -44.22 29.49
N THR A 9 6.24 -45.45 29.05
CA THR A 9 6.21 -45.81 27.62
C THR A 9 5.00 -45.22 26.91
N ALA A 10 3.82 -45.15 27.53
CA ALA A 10 2.67 -44.48 26.98
C ALA A 10 2.85 -42.99 26.82
N LEU A 11 3.50 -42.30 27.77
CA LEU A 11 3.80 -40.87 27.70
C LEU A 11 4.78 -40.54 26.57
N LEU A 12 5.83 -41.35 26.40
CA LEU A 12 6.79 -41.20 25.31
C LEU A 12 6.18 -41.46 23.93
N ALA A 13 5.24 -42.38 23.81
CA ALA A 13 4.53 -42.65 22.56
C ALA A 13 3.59 -41.48 22.19
N PHE A 14 2.95 -40.84 23.16
CA PHE A 14 2.08 -39.67 22.91
C PHE A 14 2.89 -38.46 22.44
N THR A 15 4.05 -38.18 23.03
CA THR A 15 4.90 -37.07 22.64
C THR A 15 5.52 -37.26 21.25
N SER A 16 5.93 -38.49 20.90
CA SER A 16 6.45 -38.79 19.56
C SER A 16 5.39 -38.74 18.48
N ALA A 17 4.15 -39.12 18.76
CA ALA A 17 3.02 -39.01 17.83
C ALA A 17 2.66 -37.54 17.55
N SER A 18 2.67 -36.69 18.58
CA SER A 18 2.41 -35.25 18.44
C SER A 18 3.47 -34.54 17.60
N LEU A 19 4.75 -34.84 17.83
CA LEU A 19 5.86 -34.28 17.05
C LEU A 19 5.87 -34.79 15.60
N ALA A 20 5.48 -36.03 15.36
CA ALA A 20 5.36 -36.59 14.00
C ALA A 20 4.19 -35.97 13.23
N GLN A 21 3.10 -35.66 13.90
CA GLN A 21 1.93 -35.03 13.29
C GLN A 21 2.22 -33.57 12.94
N GLU A 22 2.90 -32.82 13.79
CA GLU A 22 3.32 -31.45 13.54
C GLU A 22 4.35 -31.38 12.38
N ALA A 23 5.28 -32.32 12.31
CA ALA A 23 6.23 -32.45 11.19
C ALA A 23 5.52 -32.83 9.87
N ALA A 24 4.52 -33.71 9.91
CA ALA A 24 3.76 -34.12 8.73
C ALA A 24 2.86 -33.00 8.20
N GLU A 25 2.27 -32.18 9.08
CA GLU A 25 1.50 -31.00 8.68
C GLU A 25 2.39 -29.94 8.01
N THR A 26 3.64 -29.79 8.44
CA THR A 26 4.59 -28.86 7.84
C THR A 26 5.04 -29.31 6.44
N GLU A 27 5.21 -30.62 6.21
CA GLU A 27 5.59 -31.16 4.90
C GLU A 27 4.49 -31.11 3.82
N THR A 28 3.21 -31.02 4.21
CA THR A 28 2.09 -31.06 3.26
C THR A 28 1.53 -29.68 2.94
N ARG A 29 1.92 -28.62 3.66
CA ARG A 29 1.45 -27.28 3.41
C ARG A 29 2.11 -26.70 2.16
N ARG A 30 1.30 -26.25 1.17
CA ARG A 30 1.87 -25.49 0.06
C ARG A 30 2.55 -24.20 0.56
N PRO A 31 3.67 -23.79 -0.05
CA PRO A 31 4.32 -22.54 0.30
C PRO A 31 3.37 -21.35 0.12
N LYS A 32 3.37 -20.42 1.08
CA LYS A 32 2.66 -19.14 0.97
C LYS A 32 3.49 -18.19 0.12
N VAL A 33 2.87 -17.65 -0.91
CA VAL A 33 3.50 -16.73 -1.86
C VAL A 33 3.07 -15.30 -1.55
N ALA A 34 4.04 -14.42 -1.33
CA ALA A 34 3.80 -12.98 -1.23
C ALA A 34 4.19 -12.27 -2.53
N LEU A 35 3.34 -11.35 -2.96
CA LEU A 35 3.66 -10.37 -4.00
C LEU A 35 4.11 -9.07 -3.33
N VAL A 36 5.36 -8.66 -3.57
CA VAL A 36 5.95 -7.45 -3.01
C VAL A 36 6.16 -6.42 -4.12
N LEU A 37 5.43 -5.32 -4.03
CA LEU A 37 5.41 -4.26 -5.03
C LEU A 37 6.15 -3.02 -4.53
N SER A 38 7.22 -2.67 -5.21
CA SER A 38 8.05 -1.52 -4.85
C SER A 38 7.40 -0.17 -5.17
N GLY A 39 7.88 0.87 -4.51
CA GLY A 39 7.67 2.24 -4.96
C GLY A 39 8.44 2.54 -6.25
N GLY A 40 8.03 3.59 -6.97
CA GLY A 40 8.68 3.98 -8.22
C GLY A 40 7.92 5.06 -9.00
N GLY A 41 6.92 5.70 -8.40
CA GLY A 41 6.10 6.69 -9.09
C GLY A 41 5.48 6.11 -10.36
N ALA A 42 5.61 6.79 -11.50
CA ALA A 42 5.07 6.32 -12.78
C ALA A 42 5.65 4.98 -13.24
N LEU A 43 6.89 4.65 -12.88
CA LEU A 43 7.50 3.35 -13.22
C LEU A 43 6.79 2.19 -12.50
N GLY A 44 6.20 2.44 -11.33
CA GLY A 44 5.43 1.41 -10.59
C GLY A 44 4.14 0.97 -11.30
N LEU A 45 3.69 1.68 -12.34
CA LEU A 45 2.59 1.22 -13.19
C LEU A 45 2.93 -0.08 -13.95
N SER A 46 4.22 -0.40 -14.13
CA SER A 46 4.67 -1.67 -14.69
C SER A 46 4.27 -2.89 -13.88
N HIS A 47 3.93 -2.71 -12.59
CA HIS A 47 3.41 -3.79 -11.75
C HIS A 47 2.13 -4.40 -12.30
N VAL A 48 1.33 -3.63 -13.05
CA VAL A 48 0.11 -4.14 -13.70
C VAL A 48 0.45 -5.25 -14.69
N GLY A 49 1.44 -5.04 -15.56
CA GLY A 49 1.87 -6.07 -16.51
C GLY A 49 2.47 -7.30 -15.81
N ALA A 50 3.21 -7.10 -14.70
CA ALA A 50 3.70 -8.23 -13.91
C ALA A 50 2.56 -9.05 -13.27
N ILE A 51 1.51 -8.39 -12.77
CA ILE A 51 0.32 -9.07 -12.23
C ILE A 51 -0.40 -9.84 -13.34
N GLN A 52 -0.58 -9.25 -14.52
CA GLN A 52 -1.20 -9.93 -15.67
C GLN A 52 -0.44 -11.20 -16.06
N GLU A 53 0.88 -11.16 -16.11
CA GLU A 53 1.70 -12.33 -16.40
C GLU A 53 1.62 -13.40 -15.30
N LEU A 54 1.61 -13.02 -14.02
CA LEU A 54 1.42 -13.94 -12.92
C LEU A 54 0.06 -14.64 -13.00
N GLU A 55 -1.01 -13.89 -13.29
CA GLU A 55 -2.35 -14.44 -13.48
C GLU A 55 -2.41 -15.39 -14.69
N ALA A 56 -1.77 -15.05 -15.80
CA ALA A 56 -1.68 -15.89 -16.99
C ALA A 56 -0.94 -17.22 -16.71
N MET A 57 0.06 -17.18 -15.82
CA MET A 57 0.78 -18.38 -15.35
C MET A 57 -0.04 -19.17 -14.29
N GLY A 58 -1.20 -18.67 -13.86
CA GLY A 58 -2.00 -19.28 -12.78
C GLY A 58 -1.41 -19.07 -11.38
N ILE A 59 -0.46 -18.13 -11.22
CA ILE A 59 0.16 -17.80 -9.94
C ILE A 59 -0.71 -16.77 -9.23
N ARG A 60 -1.26 -17.18 -8.08
CA ARG A 60 -2.04 -16.30 -7.20
C ARG A 60 -1.32 -16.11 -5.88
N PRO A 61 -0.97 -14.87 -5.49
CA PRO A 61 -0.33 -14.61 -4.22
C PRO A 61 -1.32 -14.83 -3.06
N ASP A 62 -0.78 -15.28 -1.92
CA ASP A 62 -1.53 -15.42 -0.67
C ASP A 62 -1.58 -14.12 0.13
N MET A 63 -0.70 -13.18 -0.20
CA MET A 63 -0.62 -11.86 0.42
C MET A 63 0.07 -10.86 -0.51
N VAL A 64 -0.26 -9.60 -0.34
CA VAL A 64 0.32 -8.48 -1.10
C VAL A 64 0.88 -7.44 -0.15
N VAL A 65 2.09 -6.98 -0.41
CA VAL A 65 2.71 -5.86 0.31
C VAL A 65 3.18 -4.82 -0.68
N GLY A 66 2.84 -3.57 -0.45
CA GLY A 66 3.17 -2.51 -1.39
C GLY A 66 3.69 -1.24 -0.74
N THR A 67 4.57 -0.54 -1.46
CA THR A 67 5.10 0.78 -1.12
C THR A 67 4.78 1.77 -2.23
N SER A 68 4.31 2.99 -1.89
CA SER A 68 4.06 4.07 -2.85
C SER A 68 3.14 3.63 -4.00
N MET A 69 3.55 3.73 -5.25
CA MET A 69 2.75 3.22 -6.38
C MET A 69 2.45 1.72 -6.25
N GLY A 70 3.40 0.93 -5.71
CA GLY A 70 3.16 -0.48 -5.42
C GLY A 70 2.07 -0.70 -4.37
N ALA A 71 1.90 0.25 -3.42
CA ALA A 71 0.78 0.21 -2.48
C ALA A 71 -0.56 0.51 -3.18
N VAL A 72 -0.58 1.41 -4.16
CA VAL A 72 -1.79 1.71 -4.94
C VAL A 72 -2.20 0.50 -5.78
N ILE A 73 -1.31 0.00 -6.63
CA ILE A 73 -1.59 -1.15 -7.50
C ILE A 73 -1.89 -2.41 -6.67
N GLY A 74 -1.06 -2.68 -5.64
CA GLY A 74 -1.23 -3.82 -4.75
C GLY A 74 -2.52 -3.76 -3.92
N GLY A 75 -2.91 -2.57 -3.45
CA GLY A 75 -4.15 -2.37 -2.71
C GLY A 75 -5.40 -2.60 -3.55
N LEU A 76 -5.40 -2.14 -4.80
CA LEU A 76 -6.48 -2.39 -5.76
C LEU A 76 -6.56 -3.88 -6.13
N TYR A 77 -5.42 -4.52 -6.36
CA TYR A 77 -5.33 -5.96 -6.61
C TYR A 77 -5.84 -6.77 -5.41
N ALA A 78 -5.39 -6.43 -4.22
CA ALA A 78 -5.84 -7.07 -2.98
C ALA A 78 -7.34 -6.87 -2.69
N ALA A 79 -7.91 -5.77 -3.16
CA ALA A 79 -9.36 -5.51 -3.09
C ALA A 79 -10.17 -6.40 -4.05
N GLY A 80 -9.51 -7.13 -4.96
CA GLY A 80 -10.12 -8.11 -5.86
C GLY A 80 -10.15 -7.72 -7.34
N MET A 81 -9.45 -6.66 -7.74
CA MET A 81 -9.30 -6.32 -9.16
C MET A 81 -8.35 -7.30 -9.84
N SER A 82 -8.66 -7.70 -11.05
CA SER A 82 -7.76 -8.43 -11.93
C SER A 82 -6.69 -7.53 -12.55
N GLY A 83 -5.64 -8.12 -13.12
CA GLY A 83 -4.63 -7.37 -13.88
C GLY A 83 -5.20 -6.59 -15.07
N GLU A 84 -6.27 -7.09 -15.71
CA GLU A 84 -6.97 -6.39 -16.80
C GLU A 84 -7.74 -5.17 -16.27
N GLU A 85 -8.49 -5.31 -15.17
CA GLU A 85 -9.20 -4.19 -14.53
C GLU A 85 -8.23 -3.13 -14.02
N LEU A 86 -7.06 -3.52 -13.49
CA LEU A 86 -6.01 -2.59 -13.09
C LEU A 86 -5.47 -1.79 -14.28
N GLU A 87 -5.31 -2.41 -15.44
CA GLU A 87 -4.90 -1.71 -16.66
C GLU A 87 -5.93 -0.66 -17.09
N GLU A 88 -7.22 -0.99 -17.02
CA GLU A 88 -8.29 -0.04 -17.29
C GLU A 88 -8.28 1.13 -16.30
N VAL A 89 -8.11 0.85 -15.01
CA VAL A 89 -7.98 1.88 -13.96
C VAL A 89 -6.82 2.82 -14.26
N VAL A 90 -5.65 2.28 -14.63
CA VAL A 90 -4.46 3.08 -14.94
C VAL A 90 -4.68 3.96 -16.18
N LYS A 91 -5.36 3.44 -17.21
CA LYS A 91 -5.69 4.20 -18.44
C LYS A 91 -6.74 5.28 -18.20
N ASP A 92 -7.73 4.99 -17.35
CA ASP A 92 -8.87 5.88 -17.09
C ASP A 92 -8.58 6.94 -15.99
N ALA A 93 -7.54 6.73 -15.18
CA ALA A 93 -7.15 7.66 -14.12
C ALA A 93 -6.68 9.01 -14.70
N ASN A 94 -7.21 10.08 -14.12
CA ASN A 94 -6.83 11.44 -14.52
C ASN A 94 -5.49 11.86 -13.90
N TRP A 95 -4.40 11.23 -14.33
CA TRP A 95 -3.05 11.51 -13.82
C TRP A 95 -2.64 12.98 -13.98
N SER A 96 -3.02 13.62 -15.11
CA SER A 96 -2.73 15.04 -15.30
C SER A 96 -3.45 15.92 -14.27
N GLY A 97 -4.70 15.62 -13.91
CA GLY A 97 -5.43 16.33 -12.86
C GLY A 97 -4.88 16.04 -11.47
N VAL A 98 -4.29 14.85 -11.25
CA VAL A 98 -3.62 14.49 -9.98
C VAL A 98 -2.31 15.26 -9.83
N PHE A 99 -1.44 15.27 -10.85
CA PHE A 99 -0.11 15.88 -10.75
C PHE A 99 -0.04 17.35 -11.19
N ASN A 100 -1.07 17.85 -11.90
CA ASN A 100 -1.20 19.25 -12.30
C ASN A 100 -2.62 19.75 -11.97
N PRO A 101 -2.92 20.02 -10.71
CA PRO A 101 -4.26 20.39 -10.24
C PRO A 101 -4.70 21.79 -10.68
N ALA A 102 -3.91 22.49 -11.52
CA ALA A 102 -4.32 23.78 -12.05
C ALA A 102 -5.64 23.61 -12.81
N PRO A 103 -6.69 24.33 -12.44
CA PRO A 103 -7.96 24.25 -13.16
C PRO A 103 -7.74 24.66 -14.62
N GLU A 104 -8.39 23.93 -15.54
CA GLU A 104 -8.35 24.25 -16.97
C GLU A 104 -8.71 25.72 -17.18
N ARG A 105 -7.94 26.42 -17.99
CA ARG A 105 -8.07 27.86 -18.17
C ARG A 105 -9.46 28.33 -18.59
N ASP A 106 -10.21 27.48 -19.30
CA ASP A 106 -11.60 27.74 -19.70
C ASP A 106 -12.57 27.73 -18.52
N LYS A 107 -12.30 26.96 -17.48
CA LYS A 107 -13.09 26.86 -16.24
C LYS A 107 -12.79 27.96 -15.22
N LEU A 108 -11.74 28.75 -15.45
CA LEU A 108 -11.38 29.87 -14.58
C LEU A 108 -12.28 31.08 -14.79
N THR A 109 -12.63 31.75 -13.70
CA THR A 109 -13.26 33.06 -13.78
C THR A 109 -12.31 34.10 -14.39
N TYR A 110 -12.83 35.19 -14.97
CA TYR A 110 -12.03 36.25 -15.56
C TYR A 110 -10.97 36.79 -14.60
N ARG A 111 -11.31 36.97 -13.32
CA ARG A 111 -10.41 37.45 -12.27
C ARG A 111 -9.27 36.45 -12.02
N GLN A 112 -9.54 35.18 -11.99
CA GLN A 112 -8.51 34.14 -11.83
C GLN A 112 -7.59 34.07 -13.05
N LYS A 113 -8.15 34.22 -14.26
CA LYS A 113 -7.35 34.29 -15.51
C LYS A 113 -6.41 35.46 -15.51
N GLN A 114 -6.83 36.61 -14.98
CA GLN A 114 -6.01 37.83 -14.89
C GLN A 114 -4.91 37.66 -13.84
N GLN A 115 -5.22 37.08 -12.69
CA GLN A 115 -4.20 36.78 -11.65
C GLN A 115 -3.10 35.86 -12.15
N GLN A 116 -3.40 34.86 -13.02
CA GLN A 116 -2.38 34.00 -13.63
C GLN A 116 -1.43 34.74 -14.59
N VAL A 117 -1.90 35.82 -15.21
CA VAL A 117 -1.08 36.67 -16.09
C VAL A 117 -0.19 37.62 -15.27
N ASP A 118 -0.76 38.20 -14.21
CA ASP A 118 -0.10 39.18 -13.36
C ASP A 118 0.95 38.51 -12.45
N PHE A 119 0.71 37.25 -12.07
CA PHE A 119 1.60 36.46 -11.19
C PHE A 119 1.87 35.06 -11.80
N PRO A 120 2.78 34.95 -12.75
CA PRO A 120 3.07 33.67 -13.44
C PRO A 120 3.78 32.62 -12.59
N GLY A 121 3.85 32.80 -11.26
CA GLY A 121 4.44 31.82 -10.33
C GLY A 121 3.39 30.94 -9.66
N THR A 122 3.58 29.65 -9.69
CA THR A 122 2.69 28.67 -9.03
C THR A 122 2.96 28.47 -7.54
N ALA A 123 3.95 29.14 -6.98
CA ALA A 123 4.28 29.05 -5.56
C ALA A 123 3.35 29.95 -4.73
N SER A 124 2.33 29.36 -4.11
CA SER A 124 1.52 30.03 -3.09
C SER A 124 2.34 30.17 -1.81
N LEU A 125 2.91 31.35 -1.57
CA LEU A 125 3.53 31.66 -0.28
C LEU A 125 2.44 32.09 0.70
N GLY A 126 2.27 31.33 1.80
CA GLY A 126 1.42 31.71 2.91
C GLY A 126 2.21 32.51 3.94
N VAL A 127 1.53 33.45 4.60
CA VAL A 127 2.09 34.17 5.76
C VAL A 127 1.24 33.84 6.97
N SER A 128 1.87 33.33 8.03
CA SER A 128 1.24 33.12 9.33
C SER A 128 1.90 33.97 10.40
N GLY A 129 1.30 34.05 11.57
CA GLY A 129 1.91 34.71 12.73
C GLY A 129 3.27 34.12 13.16
N ALA A 130 3.61 32.93 12.67
CA ALA A 130 4.89 32.25 12.90
C ALA A 130 5.92 32.44 11.77
N GLY A 131 5.58 33.15 10.67
CA GLY A 131 6.49 33.41 9.55
C GLY A 131 5.94 32.98 8.18
N LEU A 132 6.86 32.84 7.22
CA LEU A 132 6.57 32.46 5.85
C LEU A 132 6.23 30.97 5.78
N LEU A 133 5.05 30.63 5.30
CA LEU A 133 4.65 29.25 5.03
C LEU A 133 5.01 28.89 3.59
N LEU A 134 5.90 27.96 3.44
CA LEU A 134 6.16 27.31 2.14
C LEU A 134 5.08 26.26 1.88
N PRO A 135 4.67 26.04 0.61
CA PRO A 135 3.74 24.98 0.29
C PRO A 135 4.34 23.63 0.71
N THR A 136 3.57 22.83 1.44
CA THR A 136 3.98 21.52 1.96
C THR A 136 4.03 20.44 0.89
N GLY A 137 3.53 20.72 -0.32
CA GLY A 137 3.56 19.85 -1.49
C GLY A 137 3.15 20.62 -2.75
N ALA A 138 3.64 20.18 -3.90
CA ALA A 138 3.33 20.80 -5.20
C ALA A 138 1.94 20.39 -5.71
N VAL A 139 1.36 19.32 -5.17
CA VAL A 139 0.13 18.67 -5.66
C VAL A 139 -0.94 18.62 -4.55
N SER A 140 -2.19 18.81 -4.97
CA SER A 140 -3.33 18.75 -4.04
C SER A 140 -3.70 17.31 -3.67
N ASP A 141 -3.86 17.04 -2.38
CA ASP A 141 -4.38 15.77 -1.85
C ASP A 141 -5.75 15.39 -2.41
N GLN A 142 -6.59 16.37 -2.66
CA GLN A 142 -8.00 16.14 -3.01
C GLN A 142 -8.15 15.42 -4.35
N ALA A 143 -7.32 15.73 -5.33
CA ALA A 143 -7.38 15.10 -6.65
C ALA A 143 -7.00 13.62 -6.57
N LEU A 144 -5.89 13.31 -5.88
CA LEU A 144 -5.46 11.93 -5.68
C LEU A 144 -6.48 11.12 -4.87
N MET A 145 -6.94 11.65 -3.73
CA MET A 145 -7.94 10.97 -2.90
C MET A 145 -9.26 10.71 -3.65
N LYS A 146 -9.66 11.63 -4.52
CA LYS A 146 -10.85 11.44 -5.36
C LYS A 146 -10.69 10.24 -6.29
N GLU A 147 -9.54 10.12 -6.97
CA GLU A 147 -9.27 8.98 -7.85
C GLU A 147 -9.15 7.67 -7.06
N LEU A 148 -8.41 7.64 -5.94
CA LEU A 148 -8.30 6.45 -5.11
C LEU A 148 -9.67 5.95 -4.62
N ARG A 149 -10.53 6.86 -4.13
CA ARG A 149 -11.88 6.50 -3.69
C ARG A 149 -12.79 6.05 -4.84
N ARG A 150 -12.60 6.60 -6.04
CA ARG A 150 -13.36 6.20 -7.24
C ARG A 150 -13.10 4.73 -7.59
N PHE A 151 -11.88 4.25 -7.40
CA PHE A 151 -11.48 2.88 -7.73
C PHE A 151 -11.70 1.86 -6.60
N THR A 152 -12.07 2.32 -5.39
CA THR A 152 -12.25 1.44 -4.22
C THR A 152 -13.66 1.50 -3.59
N PRO A 153 -14.77 1.63 -4.34
CA PRO A 153 -16.08 1.92 -3.75
C PRO A 153 -16.60 0.81 -2.82
N ALA A 154 -16.31 -0.46 -3.12
CA ALA A 154 -16.81 -1.60 -2.39
C ALA A 154 -15.96 -1.97 -1.15
N ARG A 155 -14.76 -1.41 -1.00
CA ARG A 155 -13.79 -1.77 0.03
C ARG A 155 -13.17 -0.55 0.70
N MET A 156 -13.95 0.54 0.82
CA MET A 156 -13.44 1.81 1.34
C MET A 156 -13.02 1.75 2.81
N ASN A 157 -13.73 0.97 3.63
CA ASN A 157 -13.41 0.84 5.04
C ASN A 157 -13.55 -0.62 5.47
N VAL A 158 -12.49 -1.20 5.97
CA VAL A 158 -12.44 -2.57 6.50
C VAL A 158 -11.75 -2.58 7.85
N GLU A 159 -12.20 -3.45 8.74
CA GLU A 159 -11.61 -3.57 10.09
C GLU A 159 -10.17 -4.08 10.02
N SER A 160 -9.91 -4.99 9.07
CA SER A 160 -8.57 -5.52 8.79
C SER A 160 -8.37 -5.68 7.29
N PHE A 161 -7.17 -5.37 6.80
CA PHE A 161 -6.81 -5.68 5.42
C PHE A 161 -6.53 -7.17 5.18
N ASP A 162 -6.59 -7.99 6.23
CA ASP A 162 -6.64 -9.45 6.10
C ASP A 162 -8.02 -9.94 5.60
N ASP A 163 -9.06 -9.10 5.71
CA ASP A 163 -10.42 -9.39 5.22
C ASP A 163 -10.62 -8.99 3.74
N LEU A 164 -9.62 -8.41 3.09
CA LEU A 164 -9.63 -8.18 1.65
C LEU A 164 -9.58 -9.53 0.89
N THR A 165 -9.82 -9.49 -0.40
CA THR A 165 -9.73 -10.68 -1.26
C THR A 165 -8.38 -11.37 -1.16
N ILE A 166 -7.30 -10.58 -1.00
CA ILE A 166 -5.96 -11.03 -0.67
C ILE A 166 -5.47 -10.19 0.51
N PRO A 167 -4.96 -10.79 1.60
CA PRO A 167 -4.33 -10.07 2.72
C PRO A 167 -3.32 -9.04 2.25
N TYR A 168 -3.40 -7.81 2.79
CA TYR A 168 -2.65 -6.68 2.26
C TYR A 168 -1.98 -5.85 3.35
N ARG A 169 -0.81 -5.27 3.02
CA ARG A 169 -0.13 -4.24 3.82
C ARG A 169 0.35 -3.10 2.93
N ALA A 170 0.06 -1.87 3.33
CA ALA A 170 0.70 -0.69 2.77
C ALA A 170 1.84 -0.24 3.69
N VAL A 171 2.96 0.19 3.11
CA VAL A 171 4.11 0.66 3.87
C VAL A 171 4.26 2.16 3.69
N ALA A 172 4.32 2.89 4.80
CA ALA A 172 4.63 4.31 4.86
C ALA A 172 5.84 4.54 5.77
N THR A 173 6.33 5.78 5.86
CA THR A 173 7.43 6.17 6.74
C THR A 173 6.95 7.22 7.73
N ASP A 174 7.18 7.03 9.01
CA ASP A 174 6.97 8.07 10.02
C ASP A 174 8.06 9.12 9.89
N ILE A 175 7.69 10.38 9.58
CA ILE A 175 8.66 11.47 9.39
C ILE A 175 9.42 11.82 10.66
N ALA A 176 8.86 11.54 11.83
CA ALA A 176 9.48 11.87 13.11
C ALA A 176 10.60 10.89 13.49
N THR A 177 10.43 9.60 13.15
CA THR A 177 11.38 8.53 13.52
C THR A 177 12.20 8.01 12.36
N GLY A 178 11.71 8.17 11.12
CA GLY A 178 12.28 7.55 9.92
C GLY A 178 11.96 6.06 9.79
N GLU A 179 11.16 5.50 10.69
CA GLU A 179 10.82 4.09 10.71
C GLU A 179 9.65 3.77 9.76
N ALA A 180 9.63 2.53 9.27
CA ALA A 180 8.52 2.02 8.48
C ALA A 180 7.27 1.85 9.34
N VAL A 181 6.14 2.35 8.85
CA VAL A 181 4.81 2.15 9.43
C VAL A 181 4.02 1.23 8.52
N ILE A 182 3.61 0.08 9.06
CA ILE A 182 2.85 -0.93 8.34
C ILE A 182 1.37 -0.68 8.59
N ILE A 183 0.63 -0.33 7.54
CA ILE A 183 -0.79 -0.04 7.60
C ILE A 183 -1.55 -1.31 7.18
N SER A 184 -2.37 -1.82 8.10
CA SER A 184 -3.06 -3.10 7.99
C SER A 184 -4.58 -3.02 8.15
N SER A 185 -5.13 -1.81 8.30
CA SER A 185 -6.56 -1.61 8.59
C SER A 185 -7.02 -0.21 8.23
N GLY A 186 -8.32 0.04 8.29
CA GLY A 186 -8.94 1.34 8.08
C GLY A 186 -9.40 1.57 6.63
N GLU A 187 -9.45 2.81 6.20
CA GLU A 187 -9.79 3.15 4.81
C GLU A 187 -8.64 2.79 3.86
N LEU A 188 -8.89 1.88 2.94
CA LEU A 188 -7.89 1.46 1.94
C LEU A 188 -7.34 2.64 1.11
N PRO A 189 -8.16 3.61 0.63
CA PRO A 189 -7.64 4.81 -0.03
C PRO A 189 -6.69 5.63 0.84
N MET A 190 -6.93 5.72 2.16
CA MET A 190 -6.06 6.44 3.08
C MET A 190 -4.72 5.75 3.27
N ALA A 191 -4.72 4.42 3.37
CA ALA A 191 -3.49 3.63 3.45
C ALA A 191 -2.62 3.80 2.19
N MET A 192 -3.23 3.70 1.00
CA MET A 192 -2.55 3.94 -0.28
C MET A 192 -2.01 5.38 -0.35
N ARG A 193 -2.82 6.38 0.06
CA ARG A 193 -2.42 7.79 0.07
C ARG A 193 -1.27 8.05 1.04
N ALA A 194 -1.30 7.49 2.24
CA ALA A 194 -0.23 7.62 3.22
C ALA A 194 1.10 7.10 2.66
N SER A 195 1.05 5.89 2.07
CA SER A 195 2.20 5.25 1.43
C SER A 195 2.79 6.04 0.24
N MET A 196 1.96 6.86 -0.43
CA MET A 196 2.32 7.64 -1.62
C MET A 196 2.63 9.11 -1.29
N SER A 197 2.89 9.46 -0.04
CA SER A 197 3.17 10.82 0.41
C SER A 197 4.61 11.26 0.09
N VAL A 198 4.98 11.30 -1.20
CA VAL A 198 6.34 11.67 -1.65
C VAL A 198 6.67 13.10 -1.22
N PRO A 199 7.72 13.32 -0.39
CA PRO A 199 8.09 14.66 0.04
C PRO A 199 8.39 15.60 -1.13
N GLY A 200 7.87 16.82 -1.06
CA GLY A 200 7.99 17.80 -2.14
C GLY A 200 6.94 17.68 -3.25
N VAL A 201 6.32 16.50 -3.42
CA VAL A 201 5.20 16.28 -4.35
C VAL A 201 3.88 16.37 -3.61
N PHE A 202 3.70 15.53 -2.62
CA PHE A 202 2.48 15.51 -1.79
C PHE A 202 2.79 15.95 -0.35
N PRO A 203 1.83 16.60 0.34
CA PRO A 203 1.97 16.85 1.76
C PRO A 203 2.03 15.53 2.55
N ALA A 204 2.74 15.54 3.68
CA ALA A 204 2.72 14.42 4.61
C ALA A 204 1.30 14.15 5.10
N PHE A 205 0.95 12.88 5.26
CA PHE A 205 -0.40 12.43 5.60
C PHE A 205 -0.50 12.12 7.10
N ASN A 206 -1.48 12.75 7.79
CA ASN A 206 -1.73 12.42 9.18
C ASN A 206 -2.64 11.18 9.26
N LEU A 207 -2.14 10.10 9.82
CA LEU A 207 -2.89 8.89 10.11
C LEU A 207 -2.69 8.52 11.57
N ASP A 208 -3.76 8.47 12.35
CA ASP A 208 -3.77 8.11 13.76
C ASP A 208 -2.75 8.89 14.62
N GLY A 209 -2.57 10.18 14.30
CA GLY A 209 -1.65 11.07 15.02
C GLY A 209 -0.19 10.96 14.59
N LYS A 210 0.16 10.07 13.66
CA LYS A 210 1.47 10.00 13.03
C LYS A 210 1.48 10.78 11.73
N LEU A 211 2.56 11.50 11.49
CA LEU A 211 2.78 12.22 10.24
C LEU A 211 3.59 11.35 9.29
N LEU A 212 2.92 10.80 8.29
CA LEU A 212 3.47 9.81 7.38
C LEU A 212 3.89 10.41 6.05
N VAL A 213 5.01 9.94 5.55
CA VAL A 213 5.55 10.21 4.22
C VAL A 213 5.72 8.90 3.45
N ASP A 214 6.15 9.01 2.18
CA ASP A 214 6.33 7.87 1.28
C ASP A 214 7.13 6.74 1.92
N GLY A 215 6.61 5.52 1.82
CA GLY A 215 7.24 4.34 2.39
C GLY A 215 8.58 3.99 1.77
N GLY A 216 8.87 4.50 0.57
CA GLY A 216 10.15 4.30 -0.11
C GLY A 216 11.36 4.85 0.63
N LEU A 217 11.16 5.76 1.59
CA LEU A 217 12.23 6.28 2.44
C LEU A 217 12.72 5.25 3.48
N ALA A 218 11.82 4.44 4.02
CA ALA A 218 12.16 3.41 5.03
C ALA A 218 12.29 2.01 4.41
N ALA A 219 11.37 1.62 3.52
CA ALA A 219 11.32 0.29 2.93
C ALA A 219 10.72 0.32 1.51
N ASN A 220 11.54 0.63 0.51
CA ASN A 220 11.07 0.72 -0.89
C ASN A 220 10.62 -0.63 -1.45
N ILE A 221 11.29 -1.72 -1.06
CA ILE A 221 10.92 -3.10 -1.39
C ILE A 221 10.70 -3.82 -0.06
N PRO A 222 9.45 -3.89 0.44
CA PRO A 222 9.16 -4.30 1.82
C PRO A 222 9.12 -5.83 1.99
N VAL A 223 10.19 -6.53 1.62
CA VAL A 223 10.30 -8.00 1.74
C VAL A 223 10.18 -8.49 3.18
N SER A 224 10.75 -7.75 4.14
CA SER A 224 10.67 -8.09 5.57
C SER A 224 9.22 -8.17 6.04
N VAL A 225 8.39 -7.21 5.62
CA VAL A 225 6.95 -7.19 5.97
C VAL A 225 6.23 -8.44 5.44
N ALA A 226 6.53 -8.86 4.21
CA ALA A 226 5.97 -10.09 3.65
C ALA A 226 6.43 -11.34 4.44
N ARG A 227 7.67 -11.38 4.89
CA ARG A 227 8.19 -12.45 5.74
C ARG A 227 7.50 -12.48 7.10
N ASP A 228 7.29 -11.32 7.71
CA ASP A 228 6.57 -11.19 8.99
C ASP A 228 5.09 -11.60 8.87
N MET A 229 4.49 -11.48 7.69
CA MET A 229 3.16 -12.03 7.37
C MET A 229 3.18 -13.56 7.16
N GLY A 230 4.35 -14.19 7.18
CA GLY A 230 4.52 -15.63 7.04
C GLY A 230 4.67 -16.13 5.61
N ALA A 231 5.21 -15.30 4.70
CA ALA A 231 5.52 -15.71 3.33
C ALA A 231 6.71 -16.67 3.28
N ASP A 232 6.52 -17.80 2.61
CA ASP A 232 7.59 -18.77 2.32
C ASP A 232 8.33 -18.38 1.04
N ILE A 233 7.61 -17.81 0.06
CA ILE A 233 8.15 -17.34 -1.21
C ILE A 233 7.77 -15.87 -1.38
N VAL A 234 8.69 -15.05 -1.88
CA VAL A 234 8.47 -13.64 -2.21
C VAL A 234 8.79 -13.43 -3.70
N ILE A 235 7.82 -12.83 -4.39
CA ILE A 235 7.92 -12.41 -5.80
C ILE A 235 7.92 -10.89 -5.85
#